data_b911ac7978335a88e4578b2580f94163
#
_entry.id   b911ac7978335a88e4578b2580f94163
#
_cell.length_a   1.000
_cell.length_b   1.000
_cell.length_c   1.000
_cell.angle_alpha   90.00
_cell.angle_beta   90.00
_cell.angle_gamma   90.00
#
_symmetry.space_group_name_H-M   'P 1'
#
loop_
_entity.id
_entity.type
_entity.pdbx_description
1 polymer ?
#
loop_
_entity_poly.entity_id
_entity_poly.type
_entity_poly.pdbx_seq_one_letter_code
_entity_poly.pdbx_strand_id
1 'polypeptide(L)'
;MSNTLSAGDAIPGNCELIEVHVTELRRLFNPIDPSPPRERDLDSQAEEFIVSWARAARRNAPLALRIDVDKPGVPDEVDAVSDAVHNFFAERSASAQRRLSQLLRVGRISLVIGVAFLVVAYLLAGIVVRRLGQTAASSLIKEGMVIGGWVAMWRPLEIFLYDWWPILAERRLYDRLREMPVRVTFTAAASDANASMEYR
;
A
#
# COMPACT_ATOMS: atom_id res chain seq x y z
N MET A 1 -29.57 5.33 -27.73
CA MET A 1 -28.09 5.04 -27.76
C MET A 1 -27.44 6.15 -27.01
N SER A 2 -27.05 5.89 -25.77
CA SER A 2 -26.41 6.91 -24.91
C SER A 2 -25.05 7.25 -25.49
N ASN A 3 -24.88 8.52 -25.86
CA ASN A 3 -23.63 9.04 -26.41
C ASN A 3 -22.62 9.20 -25.25
N THR A 4 -21.95 8.12 -24.86
CA THR A 4 -20.91 8.14 -23.82
C THR A 4 -19.59 8.56 -24.45
N LEU A 5 -19.10 9.74 -24.08
CA LEU A 5 -17.74 10.16 -24.40
C LEU A 5 -16.79 9.48 -23.43
N SER A 6 -15.88 8.68 -23.97
CA SER A 6 -14.87 7.96 -23.18
C SER A 6 -13.48 8.46 -23.62
N ALA A 7 -12.65 8.82 -22.63
CA ALA A 7 -11.29 9.27 -22.85
C ALA A 7 -10.34 8.60 -21.85
N GLY A 8 -9.04 8.52 -22.17
CA GLY A 8 -8.02 7.82 -21.37
C GLY A 8 -7.56 6.50 -21.98
N ASP A 9 -6.90 5.67 -21.19
CA ASP A 9 -6.24 4.45 -21.64
C ASP A 9 -7.19 3.37 -22.16
N ALA A 10 -6.73 2.56 -23.11
CA ALA A 10 -7.46 1.40 -23.57
C ALA A 10 -7.45 0.32 -22.49
N ILE A 11 -8.63 -0.14 -22.06
CA ILE A 11 -8.76 -1.22 -21.08
C ILE A 11 -8.68 -2.57 -21.81
N PRO A 12 -7.67 -3.41 -21.52
CA PRO A 12 -7.60 -4.77 -22.06
C PRO A 12 -8.75 -5.64 -21.54
N GLY A 13 -9.30 -6.53 -22.37
CA GLY A 13 -10.46 -7.36 -22.00
C GLY A 13 -10.19 -8.43 -20.92
N ASN A 14 -8.94 -8.65 -20.53
CA ASN A 14 -8.52 -9.60 -19.49
C ASN A 14 -8.24 -8.94 -18.12
N CYS A 15 -8.54 -7.64 -17.97
CA CYS A 15 -8.36 -6.91 -16.72
C CYS A 15 -9.55 -7.10 -15.78
N GLU A 16 -9.29 -7.12 -14.48
CA GLU A 16 -10.34 -6.92 -13.48
C GLU A 16 -10.61 -5.42 -13.35
N LEU A 17 -11.85 -5.06 -13.62
CA LEU A 17 -12.28 -3.68 -13.74
C LEU A 17 -12.73 -3.16 -12.36
N ILE A 18 -12.15 -2.05 -11.93
CA ILE A 18 -12.59 -1.29 -10.77
C ILE A 18 -13.44 -0.13 -11.30
N GLU A 19 -14.71 -0.10 -10.95
CA GLU A 19 -15.65 0.93 -11.38
C GLU A 19 -15.91 1.90 -10.24
N VAL A 20 -15.61 3.17 -10.47
CA VAL A 20 -15.86 4.26 -9.52
C VAL A 20 -16.84 5.24 -10.16
N HIS A 21 -17.97 5.48 -9.50
CA HIS A 21 -18.95 6.43 -9.95
C HIS A 21 -18.90 7.72 -9.13
N VAL A 22 -18.71 8.85 -9.81
CA VAL A 22 -18.65 10.17 -9.18
C VAL A 22 -19.51 11.18 -9.92
N THR A 23 -20.17 12.05 -9.20
CA THR A 23 -20.98 13.11 -9.81
C THR A 23 -20.11 14.13 -10.55
N GLU A 24 -18.92 14.42 -10.01
CA GLU A 24 -17.94 15.35 -10.57
C GLU A 24 -16.52 14.79 -10.35
N LEU A 25 -15.62 15.01 -11.31
CA LEU A 25 -14.21 14.59 -11.20
C LEU A 25 -13.52 15.14 -9.96
N ARG A 26 -13.88 16.35 -9.54
CA ARG A 26 -13.30 16.98 -8.33
C ARG A 26 -13.55 16.20 -7.04
N ARG A 27 -14.59 15.39 -6.97
CA ARG A 27 -14.90 14.58 -5.80
C ARG A 27 -13.98 13.36 -5.63
N LEU A 28 -13.26 13.02 -6.68
CA LEU A 28 -12.25 11.97 -6.61
C LEU A 28 -11.01 12.40 -5.80
N PHE A 29 -10.80 13.71 -5.69
CA PHE A 29 -9.61 14.30 -5.10
C PHE A 29 -9.91 14.97 -3.76
N ASN A 30 -8.87 15.04 -2.92
CA ASN A 30 -8.94 15.73 -1.65
C ASN A 30 -9.20 17.24 -1.87
N PRO A 31 -10.33 17.79 -1.37
CA PRO A 31 -10.69 19.18 -1.57
C PRO A 31 -9.76 20.18 -0.86
N ILE A 32 -8.96 19.70 0.12
CA ILE A 32 -8.04 20.55 0.91
C ILE A 32 -6.67 20.62 0.25
N ASP A 33 -6.37 19.72 -0.69
CA ASP A 33 -5.07 19.68 -1.35
C ASP A 33 -4.90 20.84 -2.35
N PRO A 34 -3.93 21.78 -2.15
CA PRO A 34 -3.68 22.89 -3.03
C PRO A 34 -2.84 22.54 -4.27
N SER A 35 -2.43 21.28 -4.41
CA SER A 35 -1.53 20.83 -5.48
C SER A 35 -2.14 21.00 -6.88
N PRO A 36 -1.30 21.12 -7.91
CA PRO A 36 -1.76 21.14 -9.30
C PRO A 36 -2.61 19.89 -9.64
N PRO A 37 -3.51 19.96 -10.62
CA PRO A 37 -4.44 18.87 -10.95
C PRO A 37 -3.77 17.49 -11.15
N ARG A 38 -2.54 17.46 -11.70
CA ARG A 38 -1.77 16.22 -11.97
C ARG A 38 -1.07 15.62 -10.74
N GLU A 39 -0.96 16.38 -9.66
CA GLU A 39 -0.26 15.99 -8.43
C GLU A 39 -1.21 15.95 -7.24
N ARG A 40 -2.51 16.11 -7.49
CA ARG A 40 -3.51 16.17 -6.43
C ARG A 40 -3.76 14.80 -5.83
N ASP A 41 -3.81 14.77 -4.51
CA ASP A 41 -4.11 13.56 -3.75
C ASP A 41 -5.56 13.10 -3.96
N LEU A 42 -5.75 11.77 -4.00
CA LEU A 42 -7.09 11.18 -3.98
C LEU A 42 -7.78 11.43 -2.64
N ASP A 43 -9.10 11.55 -2.68
CA ASP A 43 -9.92 11.54 -1.48
C ASP A 43 -9.76 10.20 -0.75
N SER A 44 -9.77 10.23 0.58
CA SER A 44 -9.54 9.05 1.41
C SER A 44 -10.58 7.94 1.18
N GLN A 45 -11.83 8.29 0.88
CA GLN A 45 -12.88 7.31 0.59
C GLN A 45 -12.65 6.67 -0.78
N ALA A 46 -12.23 7.46 -1.77
CA ALA A 46 -11.89 6.94 -3.10
C ALA A 46 -10.66 6.02 -3.03
N GLU A 47 -9.62 6.41 -2.28
CA GLU A 47 -8.45 5.54 -2.03
C GLU A 47 -8.88 4.21 -1.40
N GLU A 48 -9.62 4.26 -0.30
CA GLU A 48 -10.06 3.06 0.42
C GLU A 48 -10.88 2.14 -0.47
N PHE A 49 -11.81 2.69 -1.25
CA PHE A 49 -12.63 1.94 -2.20
C PHE A 49 -11.77 1.23 -3.24
N ILE A 50 -10.89 1.96 -3.94
CA ILE A 50 -10.02 1.39 -4.98
C ILE A 50 -9.11 0.31 -4.40
N VAL A 51 -8.47 0.57 -3.25
CA VAL A 51 -7.57 -0.36 -2.58
C VAL A 51 -8.31 -1.61 -2.10
N SER A 52 -9.52 -1.49 -1.55
CA SER A 52 -10.31 -2.63 -1.09
C SER A 52 -10.69 -3.56 -2.25
N TRP A 53 -11.12 -3.00 -3.39
CA TRP A 53 -11.40 -3.76 -4.61
C TRP A 53 -10.15 -4.45 -5.16
N ALA A 54 -9.03 -3.73 -5.21
CA ALA A 54 -7.76 -4.28 -5.68
C ALA A 54 -7.24 -5.42 -4.78
N ARG A 55 -7.54 -5.39 -3.47
CA ARG A 55 -7.23 -6.49 -2.53
C ARG A 55 -8.11 -7.72 -2.75
N ALA A 56 -9.38 -7.52 -3.12
CA ALA A 56 -10.32 -8.59 -3.40
C ALA A 56 -10.06 -9.25 -4.76
N ALA A 57 -9.46 -8.52 -5.70
CA ALA A 57 -9.09 -8.98 -7.03
C ALA A 57 -8.08 -10.14 -6.98
N ARG A 58 -8.09 -10.99 -8.02
CA ARG A 58 -7.13 -12.08 -8.15
C ARG A 58 -5.70 -11.53 -8.13
N ARG A 59 -4.82 -12.21 -7.40
CA ARG A 59 -3.46 -11.75 -7.08
C ARG A 59 -2.60 -11.36 -8.30
N ASN A 60 -2.84 -12.00 -9.45
CA ASN A 60 -2.07 -11.80 -10.68
C ASN A 60 -2.91 -11.23 -11.83
N ALA A 61 -4.18 -10.91 -11.62
CA ALA A 61 -4.99 -10.31 -12.68
C ALA A 61 -4.55 -8.86 -12.90
N PRO A 62 -4.37 -8.41 -14.14
CA PRO A 62 -4.17 -7.00 -14.41
C PRO A 62 -5.42 -6.22 -13.97
N LEU A 63 -5.20 -5.05 -13.36
CA LEU A 63 -6.25 -4.16 -12.89
C LEU A 63 -6.47 -3.05 -13.90
N ALA A 64 -7.71 -2.55 -13.97
CA ALA A 64 -8.03 -1.35 -14.73
C ALA A 64 -9.04 -0.51 -13.93
N LEU A 65 -8.91 0.80 -13.98
CA LEU A 65 -9.81 1.74 -13.33
C LEU A 65 -10.72 2.42 -14.36
N ARG A 66 -12.03 2.32 -14.16
CA ARG A 66 -13.02 3.10 -14.90
C ARG A 66 -13.70 4.07 -13.95
N ILE A 67 -13.69 5.33 -14.31
CA ILE A 67 -14.32 6.41 -13.57
C ILE A 67 -15.51 6.89 -14.39
N ASP A 68 -16.71 6.63 -13.91
CA ASP A 68 -17.94 7.10 -14.53
C ASP A 68 -18.38 8.42 -13.88
N VAL A 69 -18.48 9.47 -14.70
CA VAL A 69 -18.77 10.84 -14.26
C VAL A 69 -20.11 11.31 -14.84
N ASP A 70 -20.98 11.83 -13.97
CA ASP A 70 -22.30 12.31 -14.41
C ASP A 70 -22.22 13.63 -15.16
N LYS A 71 -21.31 14.54 -14.79
CA LYS A 71 -21.16 15.84 -15.46
C LYS A 71 -20.14 15.77 -16.58
N PRO A 72 -20.40 16.43 -17.71
CA PRO A 72 -19.43 16.51 -18.79
C PRO A 72 -18.17 17.24 -18.31
N GLY A 73 -17.01 16.68 -18.62
CA GLY A 73 -15.69 17.26 -18.35
C GLY A 73 -14.96 17.61 -19.64
N VAL A 74 -13.82 18.27 -19.49
CA VAL A 74 -12.95 18.63 -20.61
C VAL A 74 -11.90 17.53 -20.82
N PRO A 75 -11.52 17.20 -22.07
CA PRO A 75 -10.51 16.15 -22.34
C PRO A 75 -9.19 16.35 -21.57
N ASP A 76 -8.71 17.57 -21.42
CA ASP A 76 -7.49 17.90 -20.67
C ASP A 76 -7.58 17.51 -19.17
N GLU A 77 -8.79 17.46 -18.60
CA GLU A 77 -9.00 17.00 -17.22
C GLU A 77 -8.79 15.49 -17.09
N VAL A 78 -9.04 14.71 -18.14
CA VAL A 78 -8.90 13.25 -18.13
C VAL A 78 -7.44 12.84 -17.99
N ASP A 79 -6.56 13.44 -18.80
CA ASP A 79 -5.13 13.15 -18.73
C ASP A 79 -4.55 13.56 -17.37
N ALA A 80 -5.01 14.70 -16.84
CA ALA A 80 -4.63 15.16 -15.51
C ALA A 80 -5.09 14.18 -14.40
N VAL A 81 -6.27 13.58 -14.54
CA VAL A 81 -6.79 12.58 -13.59
C VAL A 81 -5.98 11.29 -13.65
N SER A 82 -5.66 10.81 -14.86
CA SER A 82 -4.82 9.60 -15.02
C SER A 82 -3.44 9.82 -14.40
N ASP A 83 -2.79 10.95 -14.69
CA ASP A 83 -1.50 11.29 -14.11
C ASP A 83 -1.56 11.38 -12.57
N ALA A 84 -2.60 12.03 -12.03
CA ALA A 84 -2.78 12.17 -10.59
C ALA A 84 -2.96 10.80 -9.89
N VAL A 85 -3.77 9.91 -10.46
CA VAL A 85 -3.96 8.55 -9.93
C VAL A 85 -2.65 7.78 -9.94
N HIS A 86 -1.90 7.81 -11.04
CA HIS A 86 -0.62 7.12 -11.16
C HIS A 86 0.42 7.69 -10.18
N ASN A 87 0.52 9.01 -10.07
CA ASN A 87 1.43 9.69 -9.15
C ASN A 87 1.10 9.37 -7.69
N PHE A 88 -0.18 9.41 -7.33
CA PHE A 88 -0.65 9.06 -5.98
C PHE A 88 -0.23 7.64 -5.57
N PHE A 89 -0.51 6.63 -6.40
CA PHE A 89 -0.13 5.26 -6.08
C PHE A 89 1.38 5.02 -6.18
N ALA A 90 2.11 5.77 -7.02
CA ALA A 90 3.57 5.75 -7.04
C ALA A 90 4.15 6.25 -5.71
N GLU A 91 3.60 7.31 -5.14
CA GLU A 91 4.01 7.82 -3.84
C GLU A 91 3.67 6.86 -2.70
N ARG A 92 2.49 6.23 -2.72
CA ARG A 92 2.10 5.18 -1.78
C ARG A 92 3.04 3.98 -1.84
N SER A 93 3.41 3.51 -3.03
CA SER A 93 4.39 2.44 -3.22
C SER A 93 5.76 2.82 -2.68
N ALA A 94 6.25 4.03 -3.01
CA ALA A 94 7.51 4.54 -2.48
C ALA A 94 7.51 4.66 -0.95
N SER A 95 6.38 5.05 -0.35
CA SER A 95 6.20 5.12 1.09
C SER A 95 6.27 3.72 1.73
N ALA A 96 5.58 2.73 1.16
CA ALA A 96 5.66 1.33 1.60
C ALA A 96 7.09 0.78 1.49
N GLN A 97 7.82 1.12 0.42
CA GLN A 97 9.23 0.75 0.25
C GLN A 97 10.13 1.38 1.34
N ARG A 98 9.91 2.63 1.70
CA ARG A 98 10.65 3.29 2.80
C ARG A 98 10.40 2.60 4.14
N ARG A 99 9.13 2.23 4.43
CA ARG A 99 8.75 1.47 5.65
C ARG A 99 9.42 0.10 5.68
N LEU A 100 9.45 -0.62 4.56
CA LEU A 100 10.12 -1.91 4.45
C LEU A 100 11.62 -1.79 4.72
N SER A 101 12.27 -0.81 4.11
CA SER A 101 13.71 -0.57 4.30
C SER A 101 14.04 -0.20 5.74
N GLN A 102 13.20 0.60 6.39
CA GLN A 102 13.34 0.96 7.80
C GLN A 102 13.18 -0.26 8.70
N LEU A 103 12.15 -1.10 8.47
CA LEU A 103 11.93 -2.32 9.23
C LEU A 103 13.13 -3.28 9.14
N LEU A 104 13.64 -3.50 7.94
CA LEU A 104 14.81 -4.37 7.72
C LEU A 104 16.10 -3.78 8.34
N ARG A 105 16.23 -2.45 8.39
CA ARG A 105 17.35 -1.80 9.09
C ARG A 105 17.25 -2.05 10.60
N VAL A 106 16.07 -1.86 11.19
CA VAL A 106 15.83 -2.13 12.61
C VAL A 106 16.08 -3.62 12.91
N GLY A 107 15.59 -4.51 12.07
CA GLY A 107 15.81 -5.96 12.19
C GLY A 107 17.29 -6.32 12.21
N ARG A 108 18.09 -5.75 11.31
CA ARG A 108 19.55 -5.99 11.29
C ARG A 108 20.27 -5.48 12.55
N ILE A 109 19.90 -4.28 13.01
CA ILE A 109 20.48 -3.72 14.24
C ILE A 109 20.09 -4.60 15.43
N SER A 110 18.83 -4.97 15.57
CA SER A 110 18.34 -5.85 16.64
C SER A 110 19.00 -7.22 16.60
N LEU A 111 19.27 -7.76 15.42
CA LEU A 111 19.98 -9.03 15.25
C LEU A 111 21.42 -8.93 15.79
N VAL A 112 22.15 -7.86 15.42
CA VAL A 112 23.52 -7.64 15.90
C VAL A 112 23.55 -7.51 17.43
N ILE A 113 22.62 -6.74 18.00
CA ILE A 113 22.50 -6.58 19.46
C ILE A 113 22.15 -7.92 20.11
N GLY A 114 21.19 -8.68 19.58
CA GLY A 114 20.80 -9.99 20.12
C GLY A 114 21.93 -11.00 20.09
N VAL A 115 22.67 -11.08 18.99
CA VAL A 115 23.85 -11.94 18.86
C VAL A 115 24.96 -11.52 19.85
N ALA A 116 25.24 -10.23 19.94
CA ALA A 116 26.25 -9.71 20.90
C ALA A 116 25.84 -10.07 22.33
N PHE A 117 24.57 -9.87 22.69
CA PHE A 117 24.04 -10.24 24.01
C PHE A 117 24.17 -11.74 24.28
N LEU A 118 23.83 -12.59 23.32
CA LEU A 118 23.95 -14.03 23.42
C LEU A 118 25.41 -14.46 23.65
N VAL A 119 26.34 -13.89 22.90
CA VAL A 119 27.78 -14.15 23.06
C VAL A 119 28.26 -13.75 24.46
N VAL A 120 27.90 -12.55 24.92
CA VAL A 120 28.25 -12.07 26.27
C VAL A 120 27.66 -12.97 27.34
N ALA A 121 26.37 -13.34 27.23
CA ALA A 121 25.71 -14.24 28.16
C ALA A 121 26.42 -15.61 28.24
N TYR A 122 26.81 -16.16 27.09
CA TYR A 122 27.54 -17.43 27.01
C TYR A 122 28.93 -17.34 27.67
N LEU A 123 29.67 -16.28 27.42
CA LEU A 123 30.99 -16.07 28.02
C LEU A 123 30.89 -15.92 29.55
N LEU A 124 29.94 -15.11 30.02
CA LEU A 124 29.68 -14.92 31.45
C LEU A 124 29.27 -16.24 32.12
N ALA A 125 28.39 -17.02 31.49
CA ALA A 125 28.03 -18.34 32.00
C ALA A 125 29.25 -19.24 32.14
N GLY A 126 30.18 -19.25 31.21
CA GLY A 126 31.44 -19.97 31.28
C GLY A 126 32.34 -19.51 32.44
N ILE A 127 32.41 -18.22 32.70
CA ILE A 127 33.17 -17.63 33.81
C ILE A 127 32.56 -18.05 35.15
N VAL A 128 31.23 -17.98 35.29
CA VAL A 128 30.50 -18.38 36.50
C VAL A 128 30.80 -19.84 36.85
N VAL A 129 30.69 -20.75 35.87
CA VAL A 129 30.98 -22.17 36.09
C VAL A 129 32.42 -22.41 36.50
N ARG A 130 33.41 -21.68 35.93
CA ARG A 130 34.81 -21.78 36.28
C ARG A 130 35.11 -21.29 37.69
N ARG A 131 34.42 -20.22 38.17
CA ARG A 131 34.68 -19.61 39.49
C ARG A 131 33.95 -20.32 40.65
N LEU A 132 32.68 -20.72 40.43
CA LEU A 132 31.84 -21.33 41.45
C LEU A 132 31.88 -22.86 41.44
N GLY A 133 32.55 -23.47 40.47
CA GLY A 133 32.48 -24.92 40.25
C GLY A 133 31.12 -25.39 39.72
N GLN A 134 30.96 -26.69 39.58
CA GLN A 134 29.68 -27.30 39.15
C GLN A 134 28.74 -27.47 40.37
N THR A 135 28.10 -26.36 40.77
CA THR A 135 27.08 -26.35 41.81
C THR A 135 25.69 -26.20 41.21
N ALA A 136 24.64 -26.56 41.96
CA ALA A 136 23.26 -26.33 41.52
C ALA A 136 22.98 -24.87 41.18
N ALA A 137 23.57 -23.92 41.93
CA ALA A 137 23.44 -22.49 41.68
C ALA A 137 24.12 -22.07 40.38
N SER A 138 25.32 -22.57 40.05
CA SER A 138 26.00 -22.25 38.79
C SER A 138 25.26 -22.81 37.56
N SER A 139 24.61 -23.97 37.70
CA SER A 139 23.76 -24.52 36.62
C SER A 139 22.53 -23.67 36.38
N LEU A 140 21.81 -23.25 37.43
CA LEU A 140 20.65 -22.36 37.30
C LEU A 140 21.01 -21.03 36.66
N ILE A 141 22.12 -20.39 37.02
CA ILE A 141 22.59 -19.16 36.43
C ILE A 141 22.92 -19.34 34.94
N LYS A 142 23.62 -20.43 34.60
CA LYS A 142 23.94 -20.77 33.21
C LYS A 142 22.68 -20.94 32.36
N GLU A 143 21.73 -21.73 32.85
CA GLU A 143 20.44 -21.97 32.15
C GLU A 143 19.65 -20.65 31.99
N GLY A 144 19.57 -19.83 33.04
CA GLY A 144 18.93 -18.54 33.01
C GLY A 144 19.57 -17.57 31.98
N MET A 145 20.89 -17.55 31.88
CA MET A 145 21.60 -16.75 30.88
C MET A 145 21.34 -17.23 29.44
N VAL A 146 21.31 -18.54 29.23
CA VAL A 146 20.98 -19.12 27.91
C VAL A 146 19.56 -18.77 27.51
N ILE A 147 18.60 -18.94 28.42
CA ILE A 147 17.19 -18.57 28.17
C ILE A 147 17.05 -17.08 27.87
N GLY A 148 17.71 -16.21 28.66
CA GLY A 148 17.75 -14.76 28.40
C GLY A 148 18.32 -14.42 27.03
N GLY A 149 19.36 -15.11 26.60
CA GLY A 149 19.94 -14.97 25.25
C GLY A 149 18.94 -15.34 24.14
N TRP A 150 18.20 -16.43 24.33
CA TRP A 150 17.13 -16.83 23.40
C TRP A 150 16.00 -15.80 23.32
N VAL A 151 15.57 -15.27 24.46
CA VAL A 151 14.53 -14.22 24.50
C VAL A 151 15.00 -12.97 23.76
N ALA A 152 16.28 -12.58 23.90
CA ALA A 152 16.84 -11.43 23.17
C ALA A 152 16.83 -11.64 21.64
N MET A 153 16.92 -12.89 21.16
CA MET A 153 16.88 -13.22 19.74
C MET A 153 15.46 -13.26 19.15
N TRP A 154 14.42 -13.28 20.00
CA TRP A 154 13.03 -13.41 19.53
C TRP A 154 12.62 -12.25 18.61
N ARG A 155 12.92 -11.02 19.00
CA ARG A 155 12.53 -9.84 18.24
C ARG A 155 13.13 -9.76 16.82
N PRO A 156 14.43 -9.97 16.60
CA PRO A 156 14.97 -10.05 15.25
C PRO A 156 14.37 -11.19 14.41
N LEU A 157 14.12 -12.36 15.02
CA LEU A 157 13.49 -13.46 14.32
C LEU A 157 12.08 -13.11 13.85
N GLU A 158 11.28 -12.48 14.70
CA GLU A 158 9.92 -12.04 14.38
C GLU A 158 9.92 -11.08 13.18
N ILE A 159 10.82 -10.09 13.16
CA ILE A 159 10.97 -9.15 12.04
C ILE A 159 11.29 -9.87 10.74
N PHE A 160 12.26 -10.80 10.75
CA PHE A 160 12.70 -11.50 9.55
C PHE A 160 11.76 -12.62 9.09
N LEU A 161 10.94 -13.19 9.98
CA LEU A 161 9.99 -14.23 9.58
C LEU A 161 8.62 -13.68 9.19
N TYR A 162 8.14 -12.64 9.88
CA TYR A 162 6.72 -12.24 9.77
C TYR A 162 6.49 -10.78 9.38
N ASP A 163 7.20 -9.82 9.97
CA ASP A 163 6.84 -8.40 9.91
C ASP A 163 6.99 -7.77 8.51
N TRP A 164 7.85 -8.30 7.66
CA TRP A 164 8.11 -7.73 6.32
C TRP A 164 7.09 -8.14 5.25
N TRP A 165 6.41 -9.27 5.44
CA TRP A 165 5.47 -9.83 4.45
C TRP A 165 4.29 -8.92 4.14
N PRO A 166 3.56 -8.37 5.14
CA PRO A 166 2.41 -7.52 4.89
C PRO A 166 2.82 -6.22 4.17
N ILE A 167 3.98 -5.64 4.54
CA ILE A 167 4.48 -4.41 3.91
C ILE A 167 4.85 -4.67 2.44
N LEU A 168 5.47 -5.82 2.16
CA LEU A 168 5.79 -6.19 0.79
C LEU A 168 4.53 -6.45 -0.05
N ALA A 169 3.51 -7.07 0.55
CA ALA A 169 2.23 -7.29 -0.12
C ALA A 169 1.52 -5.96 -0.43
N GLU A 170 1.53 -5.02 0.50
CA GLU A 170 1.01 -3.67 0.32
C GLU A 170 1.74 -2.92 -0.81
N ARG A 171 3.07 -2.93 -0.80
CA ARG A 171 3.87 -2.34 -1.87
C ARG A 171 3.51 -2.91 -3.24
N ARG A 172 3.44 -4.25 -3.38
CA ARG A 172 3.09 -4.90 -4.64
C ARG A 172 1.69 -4.53 -5.12
N LEU A 173 0.77 -4.31 -4.20
CA LEU A 173 -0.57 -3.84 -4.53
C LEU A 173 -0.52 -2.42 -5.11
N TYR A 174 0.20 -1.50 -4.46
CA TYR A 174 0.36 -0.14 -4.96
C TYR A 174 1.13 -0.07 -6.29
N ASP A 175 2.13 -0.93 -6.50
CA ASP A 175 2.83 -1.05 -7.79
C ASP A 175 1.85 -1.46 -8.91
N ARG A 176 0.92 -2.40 -8.64
CA ARG A 176 -0.14 -2.77 -9.61
C ARG A 176 -1.13 -1.64 -9.87
N LEU A 177 -1.53 -0.91 -8.84
CA LEU A 177 -2.43 0.25 -8.97
C LEU A 177 -1.77 1.42 -9.71
N ARG A 178 -0.47 1.61 -9.55
CA ARG A 178 0.31 2.61 -10.28
C ARG A 178 0.36 2.31 -11.79
N GLU A 179 0.36 1.05 -12.19
CA GLU A 179 0.51 0.62 -13.59
C GLU A 179 -0.82 0.32 -14.27
N MET A 180 -1.95 0.45 -13.55
CA MET A 180 -3.26 0.14 -14.11
C MET A 180 -3.70 1.20 -15.11
N PRO A 181 -4.29 0.81 -16.28
CA PRO A 181 -4.91 1.76 -17.20
C PRO A 181 -6.10 2.45 -16.54
N VAL A 182 -6.19 3.77 -16.72
CA VAL A 182 -7.25 4.62 -16.19
C VAL A 182 -8.10 5.16 -17.34
N ARG A 183 -9.41 4.93 -17.29
CA ARG A 183 -10.36 5.43 -18.27
C ARG A 183 -11.47 6.23 -17.59
N VAL A 184 -11.75 7.40 -18.11
CA VAL A 184 -12.86 8.22 -17.66
C VAL A 184 -13.98 8.18 -18.69
N THR A 185 -15.19 7.93 -18.22
CA THR A 185 -16.41 7.88 -19.06
C THR A 185 -17.37 8.96 -18.57
N PHE A 186 -17.77 9.83 -19.47
CA PHE A 186 -18.76 10.85 -19.18
C PHE A 186 -20.14 10.37 -19.64
N THR A 187 -21.09 10.34 -18.72
CA THR A 187 -22.48 10.09 -19.07
C THR A 187 -23.05 11.41 -19.57
N ALA A 188 -23.24 11.53 -20.90
CA ALA A 188 -23.94 12.67 -21.45
C ALA A 188 -25.34 12.72 -20.86
N ALA A 189 -25.61 13.74 -20.06
CA ALA A 189 -26.94 13.94 -19.50
C ALA A 189 -27.97 14.00 -20.66
N ALA A 190 -28.86 13.04 -20.67
CA ALA A 190 -30.02 13.00 -21.58
C ALA A 190 -31.05 14.10 -21.24
N SER A 191 -30.59 15.24 -20.70
CA SER A 191 -31.43 16.30 -20.12
C SER A 191 -31.84 17.39 -21.12
N ASP A 192 -31.14 17.55 -22.24
CA ASP A 192 -31.46 18.68 -23.14
C ASP A 192 -32.41 18.33 -24.30
N ALA A 193 -32.71 17.06 -24.49
CA ALA A 193 -33.65 16.63 -25.54
C ALA A 193 -35.12 16.80 -25.16
N ASN A 194 -35.45 16.89 -23.88
CA ASN A 194 -36.85 16.98 -23.43
C ASN A 194 -37.34 18.43 -23.23
N ALA A 195 -36.41 19.38 -23.05
CA ALA A 195 -36.77 20.79 -22.88
C ALA A 195 -37.17 21.47 -24.19
N SER A 196 -36.83 20.91 -25.36
CA SER A 196 -37.17 21.46 -26.67
C SER A 196 -38.45 20.93 -27.24
N MET A 197 -39.13 19.94 -26.60
CA MET A 197 -40.42 19.38 -27.04
C MET A 197 -41.62 19.98 -26.33
N GLU A 198 -41.46 20.76 -25.28
CA GLU A 198 -42.57 21.31 -24.49
C GLU A 198 -42.89 22.76 -24.85
N TYR A 199 -42.24 23.32 -25.88
CA TYR A 199 -42.51 24.66 -26.42
C TYR A 199 -42.88 24.66 -27.92
N ARG A 200 -43.73 23.74 -28.30
CA ARG A 200 -44.39 23.79 -29.64
C ARG A 200 -45.87 23.57 -29.55
#